data_2c5ddce269d131eefc11717c5d32f9fa
#
_entry.id   2c5ddce269d131eefc11717c5d32f9fa
#
_cell.length_a   1.000
_cell.length_b   1.000
_cell.length_c   1.000
_cell.angle_alpha   90.00
_cell.angle_beta   90.00
_cell.angle_gamma   90.00
#
_symmetry.space_group_name_H-M   'P 1'
#
loop_
_entity.id
_entity.type
_entity.pdbx_description
1 polymer ?
#
loop_
_entity_poly.entity_id
_entity_poly.type
_entity_poly.pdbx_seq_one_letter_code
_entity_poly.pdbx_strand_id
1 'polypeptide(L)'
;MNKFWKSSAVFSFFTLISRIFGYLRDLVLTSLLGASSAHDIFVVIFRIPNVFRSFFGEGALTQSLVPSILEAKANLNSFLNQVFTLLFITLMFFVILAEVFPGIFISLFAPGFYEDPEKFKAASDFLRLVFPYILLISFTAFFGAVQNSKKVFQIVAATPIIFNITLISFALLSNEFNLEILGISILIAGVIQLILNFS
;
A
#
# COMPACT_ATOMS: atom_id res chain seq x y z
N MET A 1 23.48 24.41 -11.62
CA MET A 1 22.13 23.92 -11.35
C MET A 1 22.07 23.51 -9.87
N ASN A 2 21.28 24.24 -9.06
CA ASN A 2 21.28 24.06 -7.59
C ASN A 2 20.84 22.63 -7.22
N LYS A 3 21.44 22.08 -6.14
CA LYS A 3 21.14 20.72 -5.61
C LYS A 3 19.64 20.48 -5.42
N PHE A 4 18.88 21.54 -5.11
CA PHE A 4 17.42 21.53 -4.99
C PHE A 4 16.72 21.15 -6.31
N TRP A 5 17.08 21.80 -7.44
CA TRP A 5 16.48 21.52 -8.75
C TRP A 5 16.76 20.09 -9.24
N LYS A 6 17.96 19.55 -8.92
CA LYS A 6 18.27 18.14 -9.26
C LYS A 6 17.38 17.16 -8.48
N SER A 7 17.20 17.38 -7.18
CA SER A 7 16.36 16.52 -6.35
C SER A 7 14.88 16.57 -6.78
N SER A 8 14.38 17.78 -7.08
CA SER A 8 13.00 17.94 -7.55
C SER A 8 12.78 17.28 -8.93
N ALA A 9 13.74 17.42 -9.84
CA ALA A 9 13.66 16.79 -11.17
C ALA A 9 13.67 15.25 -11.07
N VAL A 10 14.52 14.69 -10.21
CA VAL A 10 14.56 13.25 -9.96
C VAL A 10 13.23 12.76 -9.39
N PHE A 11 12.70 13.44 -8.38
CA PHE A 11 11.41 13.08 -7.78
C PHE A 11 10.26 13.13 -8.81
N SER A 12 10.19 14.21 -9.61
CA SER A 12 9.18 14.34 -10.66
C SER A 12 9.30 13.25 -11.73
N PHE A 13 10.52 12.86 -12.09
CA PHE A 13 10.79 11.77 -13.03
C PHE A 13 10.27 10.42 -12.51
N PHE A 14 10.60 10.07 -11.25
CA PHE A 14 10.08 8.84 -10.63
C PHE A 14 8.56 8.85 -10.49
N THR A 15 7.98 10.01 -10.17
CA THR A 15 6.52 10.17 -10.11
C THR A 15 5.86 9.92 -11.46
N LEU A 16 6.43 10.45 -12.55
CA LEU A 16 5.93 10.23 -13.90
C LEU A 16 5.99 8.75 -14.30
N ILE A 17 7.15 8.12 -14.07
CA ILE A 17 7.32 6.68 -14.32
C ILE A 17 6.31 5.86 -13.51
N SER A 18 6.13 6.18 -12.23
CA SER A 18 5.14 5.51 -11.37
C SER A 18 3.71 5.60 -11.93
N ARG A 19 3.32 6.76 -12.46
CA ARG A 19 2.00 6.93 -13.09
C ARG A 19 1.85 6.11 -14.36
N ILE A 20 2.89 6.04 -15.19
CA ILE A 20 2.90 5.20 -16.39
C ILE A 20 2.74 3.72 -16.01
N PHE A 21 3.54 3.22 -15.05
CA PHE A 21 3.41 1.84 -14.58
C PHE A 21 2.07 1.57 -13.88
N GLY A 22 1.50 2.56 -13.18
CA GLY A 22 0.15 2.46 -12.60
C GLY A 22 -0.91 2.28 -13.68
N TYR A 23 -0.84 3.07 -14.75
CA TYR A 23 -1.74 2.95 -15.91
C TYR A 23 -1.57 1.59 -16.62
N LEU A 24 -0.33 1.17 -16.86
CA LEU A 24 -0.06 -0.15 -17.48
C LEU A 24 -0.60 -1.30 -16.61
N ARG A 25 -0.41 -1.23 -15.30
CA ARG A 25 -1.01 -2.21 -14.37
C ARG A 25 -2.52 -2.27 -14.53
N ASP A 26 -3.21 -1.12 -14.52
CA ASP A 26 -4.66 -1.08 -14.63
C ASP A 26 -5.14 -1.67 -15.97
N LEU A 27 -4.44 -1.37 -17.08
CA LEU A 27 -4.73 -1.98 -18.38
C LEU A 27 -4.57 -3.51 -18.34
N VAL A 28 -3.46 -4.02 -17.80
CA VAL A 28 -3.18 -5.46 -17.72
C VAL A 28 -4.23 -6.14 -16.83
N LEU A 29 -4.49 -5.63 -15.64
CA LEU A 29 -5.48 -6.22 -14.72
C LEU A 29 -6.88 -6.21 -15.32
N THR A 30 -7.30 -5.11 -15.94
CA THR A 30 -8.60 -5.03 -16.60
C THR A 30 -8.70 -5.98 -17.79
N SER A 31 -7.63 -6.16 -18.57
CA SER A 31 -7.63 -7.09 -19.69
C SER A 31 -7.74 -8.56 -19.28
N LEU A 32 -7.14 -8.92 -18.14
CA LEU A 32 -7.14 -10.31 -17.64
C LEU A 32 -8.38 -10.64 -16.81
N LEU A 33 -8.84 -9.73 -15.98
CA LEU A 33 -10.04 -9.95 -15.16
C LEU A 33 -11.33 -9.66 -15.93
N GLY A 34 -11.28 -8.84 -16.98
CA GLY A 34 -12.44 -8.47 -17.79
C GLY A 34 -13.52 -7.74 -16.98
N ALA A 35 -14.74 -7.73 -17.50
CA ALA A 35 -15.94 -7.23 -16.81
C ALA A 35 -16.55 -8.36 -15.95
N SER A 36 -15.83 -8.79 -14.93
CA SER A 36 -16.20 -9.92 -14.07
C SER A 36 -16.46 -9.49 -12.64
N SER A 37 -17.13 -10.36 -11.88
CA SER A 37 -17.30 -10.20 -10.43
C SER A 37 -15.95 -10.07 -9.70
N ALA A 38 -14.90 -10.75 -10.18
CA ALA A 38 -13.54 -10.64 -9.63
C ALA A 38 -12.95 -9.23 -9.80
N HIS A 39 -13.17 -8.60 -10.95
CA HIS A 39 -12.74 -7.21 -11.17
C HIS A 39 -13.47 -6.23 -10.25
N ASP A 40 -14.78 -6.38 -10.10
CA ASP A 40 -15.56 -5.54 -9.18
C ASP A 40 -15.08 -5.69 -7.74
N ILE A 41 -14.86 -6.92 -7.29
CA ILE A 41 -14.35 -7.21 -5.94
C ILE A 41 -12.98 -6.54 -5.76
N PHE A 42 -12.06 -6.71 -6.70
CA PHE A 42 -10.74 -6.07 -6.62
C PHE A 42 -10.86 -4.55 -6.49
N VAL A 43 -11.58 -3.90 -7.41
CA VAL A 43 -11.68 -2.42 -7.46
C VAL A 43 -12.28 -1.86 -6.18
N VAL A 44 -13.30 -2.51 -5.62
CA VAL A 44 -13.99 -2.02 -4.43
C VAL A 44 -13.21 -2.38 -3.15
N ILE A 45 -12.82 -3.64 -2.99
CA ILE A 45 -12.20 -4.12 -1.75
C ILE A 45 -10.78 -3.55 -1.60
N PHE A 46 -10.02 -3.42 -2.69
CA PHE A 46 -8.67 -2.83 -2.59
C PHE A 46 -8.68 -1.33 -2.27
N ARG A 47 -9.82 -0.64 -2.41
CA ARG A 47 -9.97 0.73 -1.90
C ARG A 47 -9.78 0.81 -0.37
N ILE A 48 -10.16 -0.24 0.36
CA ILE A 48 -10.10 -0.25 1.82
C ILE A 48 -8.64 -0.12 2.29
N PRO A 49 -7.70 -1.01 1.92
CA PRO A 49 -6.28 -0.82 2.24
C PRO A 49 -5.71 0.51 1.73
N ASN A 50 -6.16 1.00 0.57
CA ASN A 50 -5.71 2.28 0.03
C ASN A 50 -6.15 3.50 0.86
N VAL A 51 -7.36 3.48 1.42
CA VAL A 51 -7.81 4.52 2.36
C VAL A 51 -6.90 4.53 3.59
N PHE A 52 -6.63 3.37 4.19
CA PHE A 52 -5.70 3.26 5.31
C PHE A 52 -4.28 3.71 4.92
N ARG A 53 -3.81 3.36 3.73
CA ARG A 53 -2.53 3.83 3.18
C ARG A 53 -2.46 5.35 3.11
N SER A 54 -3.53 6.00 2.66
CA SER A 54 -3.57 7.47 2.57
C SER A 54 -3.49 8.14 3.93
N PHE A 55 -4.11 7.53 4.96
CA PHE A 55 -4.02 8.03 6.34
C PHE A 55 -2.63 7.79 6.96
N PHE A 56 -2.13 6.57 6.89
CA PHE A 56 -0.93 6.14 7.61
C PHE A 56 0.34 6.24 6.75
N GLY A 57 0.23 6.25 5.42
CA GLY A 57 1.36 6.18 4.50
C GLY A 57 1.76 7.52 3.89
N GLU A 58 0.84 8.25 3.30
CA GLU A 58 1.16 9.41 2.46
C GLU A 58 0.77 10.75 3.08
N GLY A 59 -0.14 10.75 4.05
CA GLY A 59 -0.75 11.96 4.58
C GLY A 59 -0.20 12.38 5.93
N ALA A 60 -1.01 12.19 6.97
CA ALA A 60 -0.76 12.71 8.30
C ALA A 60 0.53 12.20 8.94
N LEU A 61 0.86 10.90 8.76
CA LEU A 61 2.06 10.31 9.37
C LEU A 61 3.33 10.95 8.83
N THR A 62 3.52 10.98 7.50
CA THR A 62 4.76 11.51 6.90
C THR A 62 4.91 13.00 7.14
N GLN A 63 3.81 13.77 7.05
CA GLN A 63 3.83 15.22 7.25
C GLN A 63 4.15 15.62 8.69
N SER A 64 3.67 14.85 9.67
CA SER A 64 3.94 15.10 11.09
C SER A 64 5.27 14.48 11.55
N LEU A 65 5.61 13.30 11.04
CA LEU A 65 6.76 12.54 11.52
C LEU A 65 8.11 13.20 11.13
N VAL A 66 8.23 13.72 9.91
CA VAL A 66 9.49 14.33 9.45
C VAL A 66 9.89 15.53 10.31
N PRO A 67 9.02 16.53 10.59
CA PRO A 67 9.36 17.63 11.51
C PRO A 67 9.69 17.12 12.92
N SER A 68 8.88 16.20 13.47
CA SER A 68 9.08 15.65 14.81
C SER A 68 10.41 14.89 14.95
N ILE A 69 10.87 14.18 13.91
CA ILE A 69 12.19 13.53 13.86
C ILE A 69 13.29 14.59 13.97
N LEU A 70 13.16 15.72 13.27
CA LEU A 70 14.16 16.79 13.29
C LEU A 70 14.21 17.50 14.64
N GLU A 71 13.10 17.54 15.37
CA GLU A 71 13.00 18.14 16.71
C GLU A 71 13.49 17.19 17.82
N ALA A 72 13.28 15.89 17.68
CA ALA A 72 13.55 14.89 18.73
C ALA A 72 15.03 14.70 19.09
N LYS A 73 15.97 15.13 18.23
CA LYS A 73 17.44 15.16 18.42
C LYS A 73 18.03 14.10 19.39
N ALA A 74 18.14 14.44 20.68
CA ALA A 74 18.78 13.58 21.68
C ALA A 74 17.96 12.32 22.04
N ASN A 75 16.63 12.31 21.84
CA ASN A 75 15.73 11.21 22.18
C ASN A 75 15.15 10.51 20.93
N LEU A 76 15.80 10.65 19.77
CA LEU A 76 15.28 10.16 18.49
C LEU A 76 14.92 8.68 18.50
N ASN A 77 15.77 7.82 19.01
CA ASN A 77 15.49 6.36 19.03
C ASN A 77 14.29 6.02 19.90
N SER A 78 14.15 6.66 21.07
CA SER A 78 12.99 6.47 21.94
C SER A 78 11.71 6.94 21.27
N PHE A 79 11.75 8.10 20.63
CA PHE A 79 10.64 8.66 19.87
C PHE A 79 10.20 7.73 18.72
N LEU A 80 11.15 7.27 17.88
CA LEU A 80 10.88 6.37 16.77
C LEU A 80 10.28 5.04 17.24
N ASN A 81 10.80 4.47 18.33
CA ASN A 81 10.28 3.24 18.91
C ASN A 81 8.84 3.42 19.43
N GLN A 82 8.52 4.54 20.07
CA GLN A 82 7.17 4.82 20.56
C GLN A 82 6.19 4.97 19.39
N VAL A 83 6.55 5.75 18.36
CA VAL A 83 5.71 5.93 17.17
C VAL A 83 5.50 4.61 16.44
N PHE A 84 6.57 3.83 16.23
CA PHE A 84 6.49 2.53 15.59
C PHE A 84 5.59 1.57 16.36
N THR A 85 5.74 1.49 17.69
CA THR A 85 4.93 0.62 18.54
C THR A 85 3.45 1.01 18.50
N LEU A 86 3.15 2.31 18.60
CA LEU A 86 1.77 2.80 18.51
C LEU A 86 1.16 2.47 17.14
N LEU A 87 1.90 2.72 16.06
CA LEU A 87 1.49 2.41 14.70
C LEU A 87 1.23 0.91 14.54
N PHE A 88 2.15 0.06 15.02
CA PHE A 88 2.02 -1.39 14.98
C PHE A 88 0.76 -1.88 15.70
N ILE A 89 0.55 -1.44 16.95
CA ILE A 89 -0.62 -1.84 17.75
C ILE A 89 -1.92 -1.40 17.07
N THR A 90 -1.96 -0.16 16.59
CA THR A 90 -3.16 0.39 15.92
C THR A 90 -3.48 -0.39 14.64
N LEU A 91 -2.49 -0.65 13.81
CA LEU A 91 -2.69 -1.37 12.55
C LEU A 91 -3.03 -2.84 12.79
N MET A 92 -2.38 -3.50 13.77
CA MET A 92 -2.72 -4.87 14.15
C MET A 92 -4.16 -5.00 14.64
N PHE A 93 -4.65 -4.02 15.40
CA PHE A 93 -6.06 -3.98 15.79
C PHE A 93 -6.99 -4.00 14.57
N PHE A 94 -6.72 -3.15 13.56
CA PHE A 94 -7.53 -3.12 12.34
C PHE A 94 -7.39 -4.40 11.50
N VAL A 95 -6.19 -4.99 11.41
CA VAL A 95 -5.99 -6.26 10.71
C VAL A 95 -6.78 -7.38 11.39
N ILE A 96 -6.70 -7.52 12.71
CA ILE A 96 -7.46 -8.52 13.46
C ILE A 96 -8.97 -8.28 13.28
N LEU A 97 -9.40 -7.02 13.31
CA LEU A 97 -10.81 -6.68 13.09
C LEU A 97 -11.29 -7.09 11.70
N ALA A 98 -10.49 -6.87 10.65
CA ALA A 98 -10.82 -7.26 9.29
C ALA A 98 -10.80 -8.79 9.09
N GLU A 99 -9.89 -9.50 9.74
CA GLU A 99 -9.82 -10.96 9.70
C GLU A 99 -11.05 -11.60 10.34
N VAL A 100 -11.44 -11.11 11.53
CA VAL A 100 -12.55 -11.69 12.30
C VAL A 100 -13.91 -11.22 11.75
N PHE A 101 -14.01 -9.94 11.39
CA PHE A 101 -15.27 -9.30 11.00
C PHE A 101 -15.17 -8.57 9.64
N PRO A 102 -14.85 -9.26 8.53
CA PRO A 102 -14.72 -8.64 7.21
C PRO A 102 -16.01 -7.94 6.76
N GLY A 103 -17.15 -8.46 7.18
CA GLY A 103 -18.47 -7.90 6.86
C GLY A 103 -18.64 -6.45 7.31
N ILE A 104 -17.99 -6.00 8.38
CA ILE A 104 -18.04 -4.59 8.82
C ILE A 104 -17.47 -3.69 7.72
N PHE A 105 -16.32 -4.06 7.17
CA PHE A 105 -15.68 -3.28 6.10
C PHE A 105 -16.47 -3.36 4.80
N ILE A 106 -16.97 -4.56 4.45
CA ILE A 106 -17.77 -4.74 3.22
C ILE A 106 -19.07 -3.96 3.31
N SER A 107 -19.77 -3.95 4.46
CA SER A 107 -20.99 -3.18 4.61
C SER A 107 -20.77 -1.67 4.45
N LEU A 108 -19.61 -1.19 4.85
CA LEU A 108 -19.27 0.24 4.76
C LEU A 108 -18.87 0.66 3.33
N PHE A 109 -18.12 -0.19 2.62
CA PHE A 109 -17.52 0.16 1.32
C PHE A 109 -18.26 -0.46 0.12
N ALA A 110 -18.98 -1.56 0.31
CA ALA A 110 -19.65 -2.33 -0.73
C ALA A 110 -20.99 -2.94 -0.24
N PRO A 111 -21.94 -2.13 0.25
CA PRO A 111 -23.19 -2.66 0.82
C PRO A 111 -23.97 -3.54 -0.16
N GLY A 112 -23.93 -3.29 -1.47
CA GLY A 112 -24.60 -4.10 -2.49
C GLY A 112 -24.04 -5.52 -2.65
N PHE A 113 -22.86 -5.85 -2.07
CA PHE A 113 -22.33 -7.22 -2.15
C PHE A 113 -23.11 -8.20 -1.23
N TYR A 114 -23.90 -7.71 -0.28
CA TYR A 114 -24.77 -8.54 0.55
C TYR A 114 -25.93 -9.19 -0.23
N GLU A 115 -26.31 -8.63 -1.37
CA GLU A 115 -27.37 -9.17 -2.22
C GLU A 115 -26.95 -10.46 -2.95
N ASP A 116 -25.64 -10.70 -3.08
CA ASP A 116 -25.04 -11.87 -3.71
C ASP A 116 -24.11 -12.59 -2.70
N PRO A 117 -24.57 -13.73 -2.11
CA PRO A 117 -23.79 -14.46 -1.10
C PRO A 117 -22.43 -14.97 -1.60
N GLU A 118 -22.32 -15.34 -2.88
CA GLU A 118 -21.06 -15.82 -3.46
C GLU A 118 -20.08 -14.65 -3.61
N LYS A 119 -20.54 -13.52 -4.11
CA LYS A 119 -19.75 -12.29 -4.24
C LYS A 119 -19.31 -11.76 -2.88
N PHE A 120 -20.21 -11.79 -1.87
CA PHE A 120 -19.87 -11.41 -0.50
C PHE A 120 -18.79 -12.29 0.10
N LYS A 121 -18.89 -13.62 -0.09
CA LYS A 121 -17.89 -14.57 0.37
C LYS A 121 -16.54 -14.32 -0.30
N ALA A 122 -16.51 -14.22 -1.63
CA ALA A 122 -15.28 -13.95 -2.39
C ALA A 122 -14.65 -12.61 -1.99
N ALA A 123 -15.48 -11.57 -1.76
CA ALA A 123 -15.01 -10.27 -1.27
C ALA A 123 -14.42 -10.35 0.15
N SER A 124 -15.04 -11.17 1.03
CA SER A 124 -14.55 -11.41 2.40
C SER A 124 -13.20 -12.12 2.40
N ASP A 125 -13.07 -13.16 1.59
CA ASP A 125 -11.83 -13.93 1.47
C ASP A 125 -10.71 -13.07 0.85
N PHE A 126 -11.03 -12.28 -0.17
CA PHE A 126 -10.07 -11.35 -0.77
C PHE A 126 -9.67 -10.24 0.20
N LEU A 127 -10.62 -9.68 0.98
CA LEU A 127 -10.32 -8.67 1.99
C LEU A 127 -9.34 -9.20 3.03
N ARG A 128 -9.59 -10.38 3.59
CA ARG A 128 -8.68 -11.03 4.55
C ARG A 128 -7.28 -11.17 3.96
N LEU A 129 -7.18 -11.63 2.72
CA LEU A 129 -5.90 -11.82 2.05
C LEU A 129 -5.13 -10.51 1.87
N VAL A 130 -5.81 -9.42 1.46
CA VAL A 130 -5.11 -8.17 1.11
C VAL A 130 -5.00 -7.18 2.27
N PHE A 131 -5.81 -7.32 3.33
CA PHE A 131 -5.83 -6.34 4.41
C PHE A 131 -4.50 -6.24 5.18
N PRO A 132 -3.73 -7.35 5.42
CA PRO A 132 -2.41 -7.27 6.04
C PRO A 132 -1.41 -6.37 5.28
N TYR A 133 -1.66 -6.08 4.00
CA TYR A 133 -0.85 -5.12 3.23
C TYR A 133 -0.78 -3.74 3.89
N ILE A 134 -1.79 -3.34 4.68
CA ILE A 134 -1.76 -2.04 5.38
C ILE A 134 -0.58 -1.93 6.36
N LEU A 135 -0.17 -3.02 7.00
CA LEU A 135 1.02 -3.06 7.86
C LEU A 135 2.27 -2.77 7.02
N LEU A 136 2.42 -3.51 5.91
CA LEU A 136 3.59 -3.43 5.05
C LEU A 136 3.78 -2.02 4.48
N ILE A 137 2.70 -1.45 3.94
CA ILE A 137 2.78 -0.12 3.32
C ILE A 137 2.94 1.00 4.36
N SER A 138 2.34 0.87 5.54
CA SER A 138 2.49 1.86 6.62
C SER A 138 3.89 1.84 7.22
N PHE A 139 4.50 0.65 7.38
CA PHE A 139 5.90 0.56 7.80
C PHE A 139 6.85 1.07 6.72
N THR A 140 6.57 0.78 5.44
CA THR A 140 7.30 1.36 4.31
C THR A 140 7.27 2.88 4.38
N ALA A 141 6.12 3.48 4.66
CA ALA A 141 5.99 4.93 4.80
C ALA A 141 6.70 5.48 6.05
N PHE A 142 6.66 4.75 7.17
CA PHE A 142 7.39 5.11 8.39
C PHE A 142 8.90 5.16 8.12
N PHE A 143 9.48 4.10 7.54
CA PHE A 143 10.90 4.08 7.18
C PHE A 143 11.24 5.12 6.10
N GLY A 144 10.33 5.32 5.13
CA GLY A 144 10.45 6.37 4.13
C GLY A 144 10.49 7.78 4.74
N ALA A 145 9.71 8.05 5.80
CA ALA A 145 9.76 9.31 6.51
C ALA A 145 11.11 9.50 7.24
N VAL A 146 11.65 8.43 7.82
CA VAL A 146 13.01 8.45 8.43
C VAL A 146 14.08 8.73 7.36
N GLN A 147 13.99 8.09 6.18
CA GLN A 147 14.91 8.35 5.06
C GLN A 147 14.79 9.79 4.54
N ASN A 148 13.54 10.29 4.39
CA ASN A 148 13.28 11.66 3.95
C ASN A 148 13.87 12.69 4.92
N SER A 149 13.84 12.44 6.24
CA SER A 149 14.49 13.30 7.23
C SER A 149 16.03 13.38 7.04
N LYS A 150 16.61 12.29 6.50
CA LYS A 150 18.04 12.21 6.11
C LYS A 150 18.30 12.69 4.67
N LYS A 151 17.30 13.25 3.98
CA LYS A 151 17.37 13.73 2.58
C LYS A 151 17.62 12.62 1.54
N VAL A 152 17.22 11.38 1.84
CA VAL A 152 17.23 10.24 0.90
C VAL A 152 15.82 10.09 0.33
N PHE A 153 15.55 10.64 -0.86
CA PHE A 153 14.21 10.68 -1.45
C PHE A 153 14.01 9.63 -2.55
N GLN A 154 15.09 9.07 -3.09
CA GLN A 154 15.05 8.24 -4.31
C GLN A 154 14.32 6.91 -4.08
N ILE A 155 14.60 6.24 -2.96
CA ILE A 155 14.01 4.94 -2.61
C ILE A 155 12.50 5.10 -2.41
N VAL A 156 12.10 6.13 -1.66
CA VAL A 156 10.69 6.44 -1.39
C VAL A 156 9.93 6.70 -2.71
N ALA A 157 10.53 7.47 -3.63
CA ALA A 157 9.93 7.78 -4.93
C ALA A 157 9.83 6.56 -5.87
N ALA A 158 10.72 5.57 -5.73
CA ALA A 158 10.70 4.33 -6.52
C ALA A 158 9.68 3.29 -5.99
N THR A 159 9.27 3.40 -4.74
CA THR A 159 8.39 2.42 -4.07
C THR A 159 7.09 2.10 -4.86
N PRO A 160 6.33 3.07 -5.41
CA PRO A 160 5.12 2.74 -6.18
C PRO A 160 5.42 2.06 -7.52
N ILE A 161 6.59 2.29 -8.12
CA ILE A 161 7.00 1.64 -9.37
C ILE A 161 7.16 0.14 -9.13
N ILE A 162 7.83 -0.23 -8.03
CA ILE A 162 8.04 -1.62 -7.62
C ILE A 162 6.72 -2.35 -7.41
N PHE A 163 5.77 -1.69 -6.73
CA PHE A 163 4.42 -2.22 -6.56
C PHE A 163 3.77 -2.58 -7.90
N ASN A 164 3.74 -1.62 -8.82
CA ASN A 164 3.11 -1.81 -10.12
C ASN A 164 3.81 -2.89 -10.96
N ILE A 165 5.15 -2.89 -10.99
CA ILE A 165 5.92 -3.92 -11.72
C ILE A 165 5.64 -5.32 -11.13
N THR A 166 5.59 -5.46 -9.81
CA THR A 166 5.31 -6.76 -9.18
C THR A 166 3.93 -7.26 -9.59
N LEU A 167 2.88 -6.43 -9.52
CA LEU A 167 1.54 -6.85 -9.93
C LEU A 167 1.47 -7.22 -11.41
N ILE A 168 2.07 -6.41 -12.29
CA ILE A 168 2.15 -6.71 -13.74
C ILE A 168 2.86 -8.04 -13.98
N SER A 169 3.99 -8.28 -13.28
CA SER A 169 4.76 -9.51 -13.45
C SER A 169 3.95 -10.75 -13.05
N PHE A 170 3.27 -10.72 -11.90
CA PHE A 170 2.39 -11.81 -11.48
C PHE A 170 1.22 -12.01 -12.44
N ALA A 171 0.62 -10.93 -12.92
CA ALA A 171 -0.48 -11.00 -13.86
C ALA A 171 -0.09 -11.65 -15.19
N LEU A 172 1.10 -11.33 -15.72
CA LEU A 172 1.57 -11.85 -17.01
C LEU A 172 2.21 -13.24 -16.92
N LEU A 173 2.77 -13.62 -15.76
CA LEU A 173 3.44 -14.91 -15.57
C LEU A 173 2.48 -16.01 -15.07
N SER A 174 1.30 -15.65 -14.59
CA SER A 174 0.33 -16.63 -14.12
C SER A 174 -0.45 -17.25 -15.29
N ASN A 175 -0.56 -18.58 -15.30
CA ASN A 175 -1.36 -19.29 -16.31
C ASN A 175 -2.87 -19.01 -16.16
N GLU A 176 -3.34 -18.89 -14.92
CA GLU A 176 -4.73 -18.54 -14.57
C GLU A 176 -4.72 -17.42 -13.53
N PHE A 177 -4.88 -16.19 -14.01
CA PHE A 177 -4.89 -15.02 -13.14
C PHE A 177 -6.26 -14.86 -12.47
N ASN A 178 -6.29 -14.85 -11.14
CA ASN A 178 -7.49 -14.75 -10.33
C ASN A 178 -7.28 -13.83 -9.10
N LEU A 179 -8.34 -13.66 -8.28
CA LEU A 179 -8.27 -12.82 -7.07
C LEU A 179 -7.22 -13.26 -6.06
N GLU A 180 -7.01 -14.56 -5.93
CA GLU A 180 -6.03 -15.10 -4.98
C GLU A 180 -4.59 -14.73 -5.40
N ILE A 181 -4.25 -14.97 -6.67
CA ILE A 181 -2.93 -14.59 -7.22
C ILE A 181 -2.72 -13.07 -7.12
N LEU A 182 -3.76 -12.31 -7.41
CA LEU A 182 -3.72 -10.85 -7.27
C LEU A 182 -3.46 -10.43 -5.82
N GLY A 183 -4.16 -11.02 -4.84
CA GLY A 183 -3.96 -10.76 -3.41
C GLY A 183 -2.54 -11.11 -2.96
N ILE A 184 -2.02 -12.27 -3.36
CA ILE A 184 -0.64 -12.70 -3.09
C ILE A 184 0.35 -11.71 -3.70
N SER A 185 0.13 -11.27 -4.95
CA SER A 185 1.00 -10.29 -5.62
C SER A 185 1.06 -8.95 -4.87
N ILE A 186 -0.05 -8.50 -4.31
CA ILE A 186 -0.14 -7.30 -3.48
C ILE A 186 0.71 -7.45 -2.20
N LEU A 187 0.61 -8.59 -1.52
CA LEU A 187 1.40 -8.86 -0.32
C LEU A 187 2.89 -8.93 -0.64
N ILE A 188 3.27 -9.65 -1.69
CA ILE A 188 4.68 -9.76 -2.13
C ILE A 188 5.22 -8.38 -2.49
N ALA A 189 4.45 -7.58 -3.24
CA ALA A 189 4.83 -6.20 -3.56
C ALA A 189 5.07 -5.37 -2.29
N GLY A 190 4.19 -5.51 -1.28
CA GLY A 190 4.35 -4.85 0.01
C GLY A 190 5.61 -5.27 0.77
N VAL A 191 5.93 -6.56 0.77
CA VAL A 191 7.16 -7.07 1.39
C VAL A 191 8.41 -6.52 0.69
N ILE A 192 8.43 -6.54 -0.65
CA ILE A 192 9.56 -5.97 -1.42
C ILE A 192 9.73 -4.49 -1.12
N GLN A 193 8.62 -3.72 -1.10
CA GLN A 193 8.64 -2.30 -0.76
C GLN A 193 9.20 -2.06 0.64
N LEU A 194 8.78 -2.86 1.62
CA LEU A 194 9.25 -2.74 3.00
C LEU A 194 10.76 -3.03 3.12
N ILE A 195 11.23 -4.12 2.51
CA ILE A 195 12.66 -4.49 2.52
C ILE A 195 13.52 -3.37 1.93
N LEU A 196 13.10 -2.80 0.80
CA LEU A 196 13.85 -1.71 0.14
C LEU A 196 13.88 -0.41 0.95
N ASN A 197 12.85 -0.14 1.74
CA ASN A 197 12.83 1.05 2.59
C ASN A 197 13.43 0.82 3.98
N PHE A 198 13.65 -0.44 4.38
CA PHE A 198 14.33 -0.76 5.62
C PHE A 198 15.86 -0.65 5.52
N SER A 199 16.41 -0.78 4.28
CA SER A 199 17.87 -0.65 4.00
C SER A 199 18.30 0.80 4.08
#